data_a71574cd82df08ad49f6aeda14d309fe
#
_entry.id   a71574cd82df08ad49f6aeda14d309fe
#
_cell.length_a   1.000
_cell.length_b   1.000
_cell.length_c   1.000
_cell.angle_alpha   90.00
_cell.angle_beta   90.00
_cell.angle_gamma   90.00
#
_symmetry.space_group_name_H-M   'P 1'
#
loop_
_entity.id
_entity.type
_entity.pdbx_description
1 polymer ?
#
loop_
_entity_poly.entity_id
_entity_poly.type
_entity_poly.pdbx_seq_one_letter_code
_entity_poly.pdbx_strand_id
1 'polypeptide(L)'
;YSSAASDVYKRQGFTAPVDCDAVVETMRGHFLGRVITQGSPQPNTGVPGVIAGYGRERVIHSPAAGVFRSDRAIGDIVSAGDVIGYAGDTPMVTQIDGCLRGLLADGVQVAEGFKCADVDPRGDASYINYISDKATSVGGGVLEALAMLTGVFQG
;
A
#
# COMPACT_ATOMS: atom_id res chain seq x y z
N TYR A 1 15.94 8.32 -9.45
CA TYR A 1 15.82 7.53 -8.20
C TYR A 1 14.43 6.91 -7.98
N SER A 2 13.39 7.38 -8.67
CA SER A 2 12.04 6.82 -8.49
C SER A 2 11.79 5.54 -9.29
N SER A 3 12.55 5.26 -10.33
CA SER A 3 12.33 4.09 -11.19
C SER A 3 12.69 2.77 -10.53
N ALA A 4 13.76 2.71 -9.74
CA ALA A 4 14.17 1.48 -9.05
C ALA A 4 13.19 1.08 -7.93
N ALA A 5 12.69 2.04 -7.15
CA ALA A 5 11.72 1.77 -6.09
C ALA A 5 10.35 1.37 -6.65
N SER A 6 9.92 1.95 -7.79
CA SER A 6 8.67 1.56 -8.44
C SER A 6 8.76 0.20 -9.13
N ASP A 7 9.94 -0.19 -9.61
CA ASP A 7 10.17 -1.51 -10.18
C ASP A 7 10.14 -2.62 -9.14
N VAL A 8 10.63 -2.38 -7.93
CA VAL A 8 10.51 -3.33 -6.81
C VAL A 8 9.04 -3.61 -6.49
N TYR A 9 8.18 -2.61 -6.52
CA TYR A 9 6.73 -2.79 -6.29
C TYR A 9 6.01 -3.51 -7.44
N LYS A 10 6.49 -3.40 -8.67
CA LYS A 10 5.88 -4.04 -9.85
C LYS A 10 6.38 -5.44 -10.13
N ARG A 11 7.51 -5.82 -9.57
CA ARG A 11 8.10 -7.16 -9.73
C ARG A 11 7.70 -8.06 -8.57
N GLN A 12 6.41 -8.34 -8.48
CA GLN A 12 5.93 -9.40 -7.62
C GLN A 12 6.29 -10.74 -8.24
N GLY A 13 6.90 -11.62 -7.45
CA GLY A 13 7.27 -12.95 -7.89
C GLY A 13 8.76 -13.23 -7.93
N PHE A 14 9.59 -12.41 -7.27
CA PHE A 14 11.00 -12.74 -7.06
C PHE A 14 11.15 -14.04 -6.27
N THR A 15 12.11 -14.86 -6.70
CA THR A 15 12.46 -16.11 -6.06
C THR A 15 13.91 -16.05 -5.58
N ALA A 16 14.13 -16.21 -4.29
CA ALA A 16 15.48 -16.38 -3.75
C ALA A 16 15.93 -17.83 -3.93
N PRO A 17 17.20 -18.10 -4.26
CA PRO A 17 18.29 -17.17 -4.57
C PRO A 17 18.44 -16.86 -6.07
N VAL A 18 17.39 -17.06 -6.88
CA VAL A 18 17.48 -16.96 -8.35
C VAL A 18 17.49 -15.49 -8.81
N ASP A 19 16.56 -14.71 -8.29
CA ASP A 19 16.36 -13.29 -8.70
C ASP A 19 17.00 -12.30 -7.73
N CYS A 20 17.23 -12.74 -6.48
CA CYS A 20 17.77 -11.93 -5.38
C CYS A 20 18.25 -12.83 -4.25
N ASP A 21 19.05 -12.30 -3.32
CA ASP A 21 19.60 -13.06 -2.20
C ASP A 21 18.54 -13.44 -1.15
N ALA A 22 17.56 -12.57 -0.94
CA ALA A 22 16.45 -12.80 -0.02
C ALA A 22 15.20 -12.02 -0.43
N VAL A 23 14.03 -12.52 -0.09
CA VAL A 23 12.74 -11.84 -0.20
C VAL A 23 12.05 -11.78 1.15
N VAL A 24 11.22 -10.77 1.37
CA VAL A 24 10.44 -10.61 2.61
C VAL A 24 8.97 -10.81 2.31
N GLU A 25 8.32 -11.68 3.10
CA GLU A 25 6.89 -11.93 2.97
C GLU A 25 6.06 -10.67 3.32
N THR A 26 5.21 -10.26 2.40
CA THR A 26 4.35 -9.07 2.57
C THR A 26 2.87 -9.40 2.71
N MET A 27 2.48 -10.66 2.54
CA MET A 27 1.10 -11.11 2.78
C MET A 27 0.77 -11.02 4.27
N ARG A 28 -0.37 -10.39 4.62
CA ARG A 28 -0.85 -10.38 6.00
C ARG A 28 -1.16 -11.80 6.48
N GLY A 29 -0.75 -12.11 7.70
CA GLY A 29 -0.90 -13.42 8.32
C GLY A 29 0.32 -13.80 9.14
N HIS A 30 0.41 -15.07 9.49
CA HIS A 30 1.45 -15.59 10.38
C HIS A 30 2.89 -15.36 9.88
N PHE A 31 3.08 -15.31 8.56
CA PHE A 31 4.41 -15.18 7.94
C PHE A 31 4.78 -13.75 7.52
N LEU A 32 3.94 -12.77 7.82
CA LEU A 32 4.22 -11.37 7.48
C LEU A 32 5.58 -10.91 8.05
N GLY A 33 6.44 -10.39 7.18
CA GLY A 33 7.78 -9.93 7.55
C GLY A 33 8.86 -11.03 7.57
N ARG A 34 8.49 -12.30 7.33
CA ARG A 34 9.47 -13.39 7.31
C ARG A 34 10.46 -13.24 6.17
N VAL A 35 11.74 -13.44 6.46
CA VAL A 35 12.81 -13.53 5.46
C VAL A 35 12.79 -14.92 4.81
N ILE A 36 12.85 -14.96 3.49
CA ILE A 36 12.88 -16.17 2.65
C ILE A 36 14.15 -16.13 1.83
N THR A 37 15.05 -17.07 2.09
CA THR A 37 16.32 -17.24 1.36
C THR A 37 16.25 -18.33 0.30
N GLN A 38 15.19 -19.13 0.30
CA GLN A 38 14.91 -20.17 -0.70
C GLN A 38 13.40 -20.17 -0.99
N GLY A 39 13.03 -19.86 -2.24
CA GLY A 39 11.66 -19.81 -2.70
C GLY A 39 11.11 -18.39 -2.90
N SER A 40 9.81 -18.29 -3.04
CA SER A 40 9.07 -17.05 -3.35
C SER A 40 8.10 -16.68 -2.23
N PRO A 41 7.78 -15.38 -2.05
CA PRO A 41 6.71 -14.97 -1.18
C PRO A 41 5.35 -15.41 -1.74
N GLN A 42 4.32 -15.31 -0.93
CA GLN A 42 2.94 -15.58 -1.35
C GLN A 42 2.53 -14.67 -2.52
N PRO A 43 1.85 -15.21 -3.55
CA PRO A 43 1.36 -14.40 -4.66
C PRO A 43 0.45 -13.27 -4.19
N ASN A 44 0.58 -12.09 -4.82
CA ASN A 44 -0.34 -10.99 -4.52
C ASN A 44 -1.77 -11.35 -4.98
N THR A 45 -2.70 -11.25 -4.06
CA THR A 45 -4.11 -11.51 -4.35
C THR A 45 -4.83 -10.31 -4.96
N GLY A 46 -4.23 -9.11 -4.94
CA GLY A 46 -4.90 -7.86 -5.30
C GLY A 46 -6.04 -7.47 -4.37
N VAL A 47 -6.25 -8.21 -3.29
CA VAL A 47 -7.32 -7.96 -2.32
C VAL A 47 -6.74 -7.21 -1.13
N PRO A 48 -7.23 -5.98 -0.82
CA PRO A 48 -6.80 -5.24 0.35
C PRO A 48 -7.10 -6.01 1.64
N GLY A 49 -6.21 -5.87 2.64
CA GLY A 49 -6.47 -6.44 3.96
C GLY A 49 -7.71 -5.83 4.60
N VAL A 50 -8.48 -6.65 5.32
CA VAL A 50 -9.67 -6.21 6.06
C VAL A 50 -9.24 -5.40 7.29
N ILE A 51 -9.81 -4.22 7.48
CA ILE A 51 -9.64 -3.36 8.66
C ILE A 51 -11.04 -2.97 9.13
N ALA A 52 -11.35 -3.23 10.40
CA ALA A 52 -12.66 -2.95 11.01
C ALA A 52 -13.85 -3.44 10.16
N GLY A 53 -13.70 -4.63 9.52
CA GLY A 53 -14.74 -5.24 8.69
C GLY A 53 -14.76 -4.81 7.22
N TYR A 54 -14.00 -3.79 6.82
CA TYR A 54 -13.94 -3.28 5.45
C TYR A 54 -12.70 -3.75 4.72
N GLY A 55 -12.84 -4.15 3.46
CA GLY A 55 -11.78 -4.60 2.58
C GLY A 55 -11.61 -3.69 1.36
N ARG A 56 -12.28 -4.04 0.27
CA ARG A 56 -12.20 -3.32 -1.01
C ARG A 56 -12.82 -1.92 -0.94
N GLU A 57 -13.84 -1.75 -0.13
CA GLU A 57 -14.60 -0.50 0.06
C GLU A 57 -13.73 0.64 0.56
N ARG A 58 -12.61 0.30 1.21
CA ARG A 58 -11.62 1.27 1.69
C ARG A 58 -10.81 1.92 0.57
N VAL A 59 -10.71 1.26 -0.57
CA VAL A 59 -9.84 1.69 -1.68
C VAL A 59 -10.68 2.38 -2.73
N ILE A 60 -10.34 3.63 -3.03
CA ILE A 60 -11.00 4.42 -4.04
C ILE A 60 -10.19 4.33 -5.34
N HIS A 61 -10.84 3.81 -6.37
CA HIS A 61 -10.26 3.68 -7.69
C HIS A 61 -10.87 4.72 -8.65
N SER A 62 -10.08 5.12 -9.62
CA SER A 62 -10.55 6.02 -10.66
C SER A 62 -11.67 5.36 -11.50
N PRO A 63 -12.83 6.01 -11.66
CA PRO A 63 -13.91 5.51 -12.49
C PRO A 63 -13.67 5.73 -13.99
N ALA A 64 -12.69 6.56 -14.35
CA ALA A 64 -12.37 6.92 -15.74
C ALA A 64 -10.88 7.25 -15.87
N ALA A 65 -10.39 7.30 -17.12
CA ALA A 65 -9.08 7.88 -17.40
C ALA A 65 -9.16 9.41 -17.34
N GLY A 66 -8.11 10.05 -16.82
CA GLY A 66 -8.04 11.51 -16.72
C GLY A 66 -6.92 12.00 -15.81
N VAL A 67 -6.84 13.31 -15.63
CA VAL A 67 -5.93 13.91 -14.66
C VAL A 67 -6.60 13.90 -13.28
N PHE A 68 -5.92 13.33 -12.29
CA PHE A 68 -6.39 13.33 -10.91
C PHE A 68 -6.29 14.74 -10.29
N ARG A 69 -7.36 15.15 -9.58
CA ARG A 69 -7.43 16.38 -8.79
C ARG A 69 -8.23 16.15 -7.52
N SER A 70 -7.80 16.78 -6.44
CA SER A 70 -8.50 16.69 -5.14
C SER A 70 -8.28 17.96 -4.31
N ASP A 71 -9.35 18.44 -3.67
CA ASP A 71 -9.28 19.50 -2.65
C ASP A 71 -9.15 18.91 -1.23
N ARG A 72 -9.07 17.59 -1.11
CA ARG A 72 -8.91 16.88 0.17
C ARG A 72 -7.44 16.71 0.52
N ALA A 73 -7.19 16.49 1.81
CA ALA A 73 -5.87 16.18 2.35
C ALA A 73 -5.85 14.85 3.10
N ILE A 74 -4.67 14.22 3.16
CA ILE A 74 -4.46 13.07 4.05
C ILE A 74 -4.69 13.54 5.49
N GLY A 75 -5.54 12.80 6.24
CA GLY A 75 -5.98 13.16 7.58
C GLY A 75 -7.42 13.68 7.65
N ASP A 76 -8.02 14.05 6.53
CA ASP A 76 -9.42 14.48 6.51
C ASP A 76 -10.34 13.36 6.95
N ILE A 77 -11.31 13.69 7.78
CA ILE A 77 -12.44 12.82 8.12
C ILE A 77 -13.49 12.96 7.02
N VAL A 78 -13.92 11.83 6.50
CA VAL A 78 -14.85 11.74 5.38
C VAL A 78 -16.02 10.82 5.73
N SER A 79 -17.18 11.09 5.10
CA SER A 79 -18.38 10.28 5.21
C SER A 79 -18.68 9.57 3.90
N ALA A 80 -19.36 8.43 3.98
CA ALA A 80 -19.81 7.69 2.80
C ALA A 80 -20.60 8.61 1.86
N GLY A 81 -20.22 8.64 0.59
CA GLY A 81 -20.78 9.54 -0.42
C GLY A 81 -19.99 10.84 -0.63
N ASP A 82 -19.03 11.17 0.23
CA ASP A 82 -18.18 12.34 0.02
C ASP A 82 -17.32 12.19 -1.22
N VAL A 83 -17.20 13.29 -1.98
CA VAL A 83 -16.26 13.37 -3.10
C VAL A 83 -14.85 13.50 -2.55
N ILE A 84 -13.99 12.59 -2.98
CA ILE A 84 -12.57 12.55 -2.59
C ILE A 84 -11.68 13.20 -3.64
N GLY A 85 -12.11 13.21 -4.87
CA GLY A 85 -11.38 13.83 -5.98
C GLY A 85 -12.06 13.55 -7.31
N TYR A 86 -11.37 13.87 -8.38
CA TYR A 86 -11.86 13.75 -9.75
C TYR A 86 -10.80 13.09 -10.64
N ALA A 87 -11.25 12.32 -11.62
CA ALA A 87 -10.44 11.90 -12.77
C ALA A 87 -10.98 12.64 -14.00
N GLY A 88 -10.28 13.66 -14.46
CA GLY A 88 -10.86 14.64 -15.38
C GLY A 88 -12.07 15.30 -14.75
N ASP A 89 -13.26 15.12 -15.35
CA ASP A 89 -14.53 15.68 -14.83
C ASP A 89 -15.35 14.63 -14.03
N THR A 90 -14.86 13.40 -13.89
CA THR A 90 -15.60 12.32 -13.23
C THR A 90 -15.28 12.27 -11.74
N PRO A 91 -16.28 12.44 -10.84
CA PRO A 91 -16.03 12.42 -9.40
C PRO A 91 -15.76 11.01 -8.89
N MET A 92 -14.89 10.92 -7.88
CA MET A 92 -14.62 9.73 -7.11
C MET A 92 -15.17 9.91 -5.71
N VAL A 93 -16.02 9.00 -5.26
CA VAL A 93 -16.68 9.07 -3.96
C VAL A 93 -16.19 7.94 -3.05
N THR A 94 -16.13 8.20 -1.75
CA THR A 94 -15.91 7.14 -0.77
C THR A 94 -17.20 6.37 -0.50
N GLN A 95 -17.08 5.06 -0.27
CA GLN A 95 -18.21 4.20 0.08
C GLN A 95 -18.38 4.04 1.60
N ILE A 96 -17.42 4.51 2.39
CA ILE A 96 -17.39 4.32 3.83
C ILE A 96 -17.01 5.62 4.55
N ASP A 97 -17.42 5.72 5.81
CA ASP A 97 -16.91 6.73 6.73
C ASP A 97 -15.48 6.40 7.15
N GLY A 98 -14.69 7.41 7.48
CA GLY A 98 -13.35 7.18 8.01
C GLY A 98 -12.40 8.35 7.85
N CYS A 99 -11.11 8.06 8.01
CA CYS A 99 -10.02 9.01 7.80
C CYS A 99 -9.33 8.73 6.46
N LEU A 100 -9.13 9.77 5.65
CA LEU A 100 -8.37 9.68 4.40
C LEU A 100 -6.89 9.46 4.72
N ARG A 101 -6.42 8.22 4.52
CA ARG A 101 -5.06 7.81 4.89
C ARG A 101 -4.08 7.80 3.74
N GLY A 102 -4.58 7.69 2.53
CA GLY A 102 -3.80 7.73 1.31
C GLY A 102 -4.53 8.54 0.26
N LEU A 103 -3.80 9.40 -0.44
CA LEU A 103 -4.32 10.24 -1.51
C LEU A 103 -3.24 10.42 -2.57
N LEU A 104 -3.61 10.23 -3.83
CA LEU A 104 -2.72 10.48 -4.96
C LEU A 104 -2.41 11.97 -5.05
N ALA A 105 -1.23 12.32 -5.52
CA ALA A 105 -0.88 13.71 -5.77
C ALA A 105 -1.67 14.29 -6.95
N ASP A 106 -2.02 15.56 -6.87
CA ASP A 106 -2.67 16.28 -7.95
C ASP A 106 -1.85 16.28 -9.23
N GLY A 107 -2.54 16.31 -10.36
CA GLY A 107 -1.92 16.37 -11.68
C GLY A 107 -1.44 15.03 -12.24
N VAL A 108 -1.56 13.95 -11.51
CA VAL A 108 -1.17 12.62 -11.99
C VAL A 108 -2.19 12.10 -13.00
N GLN A 109 -1.70 11.66 -14.17
CA GLN A 109 -2.54 10.98 -15.16
C GLN A 109 -2.89 9.59 -14.68
N VAL A 110 -4.18 9.28 -14.60
CA VAL A 110 -4.70 7.97 -14.16
C VAL A 110 -5.48 7.28 -15.27
N ALA A 111 -5.46 5.97 -15.27
CA ALA A 111 -6.34 5.14 -16.06
C ALA A 111 -7.57 4.75 -15.23
N GLU A 112 -8.63 4.29 -15.89
CA GLU A 112 -9.75 3.64 -15.22
C GLU A 112 -9.25 2.47 -14.34
N GLY A 113 -9.79 2.34 -13.14
CA GLY A 113 -9.38 1.32 -12.15
C GLY A 113 -8.08 1.62 -11.41
N PHE A 114 -7.41 2.75 -11.68
CA PHE A 114 -6.21 3.12 -10.94
C PHE A 114 -6.54 3.50 -9.50
N LYS A 115 -5.77 2.99 -8.53
CA LYS A 115 -5.96 3.32 -7.10
C LYS A 115 -5.56 4.77 -6.83
N CYS A 116 -6.50 5.60 -6.37
CA CYS A 116 -6.28 7.02 -6.11
C CYS A 116 -6.29 7.38 -4.62
N ALA A 117 -7.04 6.65 -3.79
CA ALA A 117 -7.13 6.96 -2.37
C ALA A 117 -7.38 5.71 -1.51
N ASP A 118 -7.20 5.86 -0.20
CA ASP A 118 -7.44 4.82 0.81
C ASP A 118 -8.05 5.47 2.07
N VAL A 119 -9.20 4.96 2.51
CA VAL A 119 -9.89 5.42 3.72
C VAL A 119 -9.72 4.40 4.83
N ASP A 120 -9.34 4.88 6.01
CA ASP A 120 -9.25 4.06 7.23
C ASP A 120 -10.58 4.17 8.00
N PRO A 121 -11.37 3.09 8.07
CA PRO A 121 -12.69 3.10 8.68
C PRO A 121 -12.67 3.32 10.21
N ARG A 122 -11.51 3.26 10.85
CA ARG A 122 -11.38 3.56 12.27
C ARG A 122 -11.55 5.04 12.59
N GLY A 123 -11.44 5.93 11.58
CA GLY A 123 -11.72 7.36 11.72
C GLY A 123 -10.73 8.13 12.61
N ASP A 124 -9.59 7.54 12.94
CA ASP A 124 -8.58 8.16 13.78
C ASP A 124 -7.46 8.78 12.94
N ALA A 125 -7.48 10.12 12.82
CA ALA A 125 -6.50 10.88 12.07
C ALA A 125 -5.07 10.76 12.64
N SER A 126 -4.90 10.37 13.90
CA SER A 126 -3.56 10.21 14.48
C SER A 126 -2.74 9.12 13.77
N TYR A 127 -3.42 8.12 13.19
CA TYR A 127 -2.77 7.01 12.49
C TYR A 127 -2.00 7.41 11.23
N ILE A 128 -2.24 8.60 10.67
CA ILE A 128 -1.45 9.09 9.53
C ILE A 128 0.02 9.36 9.91
N ASN A 129 0.28 9.63 11.17
CA ASN A 129 1.61 9.94 11.69
C ASN A 129 2.44 8.70 12.04
N TYR A 130 1.84 7.51 11.92
CA TYR A 130 2.49 6.25 12.29
C TYR A 130 2.51 5.27 11.11
N ILE A 131 3.61 4.53 11.01
CA ILE A 131 3.68 3.41 10.07
C ILE A 131 2.78 2.27 10.54
N SER A 132 2.22 1.51 9.59
CA SER A 132 1.33 0.39 9.93
C SER A 132 2.11 -0.80 10.52
N ASP A 133 1.39 -1.69 11.21
CA ASP A 133 1.86 -3.01 11.63
C ASP A 133 2.55 -3.77 10.49
N LYS A 134 1.96 -3.74 9.30
CA LYS A 134 2.54 -4.36 8.10
C LYS A 134 3.88 -3.73 7.75
N ALA A 135 3.96 -2.39 7.70
CA ALA A 135 5.18 -1.69 7.35
C ALA A 135 6.29 -1.95 8.38
N THR A 136 5.95 -1.98 9.67
CA THR A 136 6.88 -2.33 10.74
C THR A 136 7.40 -3.77 10.60
N SER A 137 6.51 -4.74 10.35
CA SER A 137 6.90 -6.15 10.19
C SER A 137 7.80 -6.35 8.97
N VAL A 138 7.43 -5.75 7.82
CA VAL A 138 8.24 -5.84 6.59
C VAL A 138 9.58 -5.14 6.78
N GLY A 139 9.62 -3.96 7.42
CA GLY A 139 10.85 -3.25 7.74
C GLY A 139 11.77 -4.06 8.65
N GLY A 140 11.20 -4.74 9.65
CA GLY A 140 11.94 -5.68 10.50
C GLY A 140 12.55 -6.82 9.70
N GLY A 141 11.78 -7.45 8.80
CA GLY A 141 12.29 -8.49 7.91
C GLY A 141 13.40 -8.01 6.97
N VAL A 142 13.29 -6.78 6.45
CA VAL A 142 14.38 -6.21 5.64
C VAL A 142 15.65 -6.02 6.46
N LEU A 143 15.53 -5.53 7.70
CA LEU A 143 16.67 -5.37 8.60
C LEU A 143 17.31 -6.73 8.93
N GLU A 144 16.50 -7.75 9.21
CA GLU A 144 16.97 -9.12 9.43
C GLU A 144 17.73 -9.65 8.20
N ALA A 145 17.16 -9.52 7.00
CA ALA A 145 17.82 -9.95 5.77
C ALA A 145 19.17 -9.26 5.55
N LEU A 146 19.23 -7.94 5.77
CA LEU A 146 20.47 -7.18 5.66
C LEU A 146 21.51 -7.67 6.67
N ALA A 147 21.10 -7.90 7.92
CA ALA A 147 22.01 -8.41 8.96
C ALA A 147 22.54 -9.81 8.63
N MET A 148 21.69 -10.69 8.10
CA MET A 148 22.10 -12.02 7.64
C MET A 148 23.10 -11.94 6.48
N LEU A 149 22.83 -11.13 5.46
CA LEU A 149 23.64 -11.04 4.24
C LEU A 149 24.97 -10.30 4.46
N THR A 150 25.00 -9.33 5.38
CA THR A 150 26.22 -8.56 5.68
C THR A 150 27.09 -9.18 6.80
N GLY A 151 26.57 -10.17 7.51
CA GLY A 151 27.27 -10.81 8.63
C GLY A 151 27.45 -9.91 9.86
N VAL A 152 26.72 -8.79 9.96
CA VAL A 152 26.88 -7.80 11.06
C VAL A 152 26.72 -8.42 12.45
N PHE A 153 25.99 -9.51 12.58
CA PHE A 153 25.81 -10.24 13.85
C PHE A 153 26.64 -11.53 13.96
N GLN A 154 27.53 -11.80 13.00
CA GLN A 154 28.47 -12.91 13.06
C GLN A 154 29.78 -12.38 13.64
N GLY A 155 29.80 -12.11 14.94
CA GLY A 155 30.98 -11.76 15.72
C GLY A 155 31.43 -12.92 16.58
#